data_2f7ad72df3908c2566f11be7faac5672
#
_entry.id   2f7ad72df3908c2566f11be7faac5672
#
_cell.length_a   1.000
_cell.length_b   1.000
_cell.length_c   1.000
_cell.angle_alpha   90.00
_cell.angle_beta   90.00
_cell.angle_gamma   90.00
#
_symmetry.space_group_name_H-M   'P 1'
#
loop_
_entity.id
_entity.type
_entity.pdbx_description
1 polymer ?
#
loop_
_entity_poly.entity_id
_entity_poly.type
_entity_poly.pdbx_seq_one_letter_code
_entity_poly.pdbx_strand_id
1 'polypeptide(L)'
;MPGERRGADVKKEAAFNDIVRKVRKQLFGKGPERIKTYFVDNLAITILHGNLTPTEKFIARTPEGKEMVHAARTKMIQDVYAQHVPDGMEELVGSKLLYLFSDIKVEEDMAVSVFVFEKPIEL
;
A
#
# COMPACT_ATOMS: atom_id res chain seq x y z
N MET A 1 22.74 -3.96 10.88
CA MET A 1 21.92 -4.05 12.11
C MET A 1 20.45 -3.91 11.76
N PRO A 2 19.61 -4.84 12.21
CA PRO A 2 18.18 -4.68 12.00
C PRO A 2 17.69 -3.35 12.58
N GLY A 3 16.95 -2.60 11.81
CA GLY A 3 16.45 -1.29 12.23
C GLY A 3 17.34 -0.11 11.87
N GLU A 4 18.61 -0.35 11.54
CA GLU A 4 19.45 0.72 11.01
C GLU A 4 19.08 0.96 9.55
N ARG A 5 18.97 2.23 9.18
CA ARG A 5 18.56 2.62 7.84
C ARG A 5 19.58 3.60 7.27
N ARG A 6 20.04 3.27 6.07
CA ARG A 6 20.95 4.14 5.31
C ARG A 6 20.14 5.24 4.63
N GLY A 7 20.80 6.33 4.26
CA GLY A 7 20.18 7.44 3.55
C GLY A 7 19.48 7.01 2.26
N ALA A 8 20.09 6.07 1.51
CA ALA A 8 19.48 5.54 0.28
C ALA A 8 18.18 4.79 0.56
N ASP A 9 18.10 4.02 1.65
CA ASP A 9 16.90 3.29 2.05
C ASP A 9 15.79 4.26 2.45
N VAL A 10 16.13 5.31 3.19
CA VAL A 10 15.17 6.34 3.62
C VAL A 10 14.58 7.07 2.40
N LYS A 11 15.44 7.44 1.44
CA LYS A 11 14.99 8.12 0.22
C LYS A 11 14.12 7.21 -0.64
N LYS A 12 14.50 5.94 -0.78
CA LYS A 12 13.74 4.97 -1.55
C LYS A 12 12.39 4.72 -0.90
N GLU A 13 12.35 4.60 0.42
CA GLU A 13 11.09 4.46 1.14
C GLU A 13 10.18 5.66 0.91
N ALA A 14 10.71 6.88 1.05
CA ALA A 14 9.92 8.09 0.84
C ALA A 14 9.32 8.12 -0.57
N ALA A 15 10.12 7.82 -1.58
CA ALA A 15 9.68 7.78 -2.97
C ALA A 15 8.64 6.68 -3.20
N PHE A 16 8.85 5.50 -2.62
CA PHE A 16 7.90 4.39 -2.72
C PHE A 16 6.57 4.75 -2.06
N ASN A 17 6.63 5.34 -0.86
CA ASN A 17 5.44 5.80 -0.14
C ASN A 17 4.64 6.81 -0.95
N ASP A 18 5.32 7.74 -1.64
CA ASP A 18 4.66 8.75 -2.47
C ASP A 18 3.92 8.11 -3.63
N ILE A 19 4.50 7.10 -4.26
CA ILE A 19 3.84 6.36 -5.34
C ILE A 19 2.58 5.67 -4.82
N VAL A 20 2.68 4.95 -3.71
CA VAL A 20 1.54 4.25 -3.09
C VAL A 20 0.45 5.24 -2.68
N ARG A 21 0.85 6.35 -2.04
CA ARG A 21 -0.09 7.38 -1.59
C ARG A 21 -0.86 7.97 -2.76
N LYS A 22 -0.19 8.22 -3.87
CA LYS A 22 -0.81 8.76 -5.07
C LYS A 22 -1.87 7.82 -5.64
N VAL A 23 -1.56 6.52 -5.71
CA VAL A 23 -2.53 5.51 -6.17
C VAL A 23 -3.76 5.50 -5.27
N ARG A 24 -3.55 5.50 -3.96
CA ARG A 24 -4.64 5.48 -2.98
C ARG A 24 -5.51 6.72 -3.09
N LYS A 25 -4.90 7.89 -3.23
CA LYS A 25 -5.63 9.16 -3.38
C LYS A 25 -6.45 9.18 -4.67
N GLN A 26 -5.90 8.71 -5.76
CA GLN A 26 -6.61 8.65 -7.04
C GLN A 26 -7.77 7.66 -6.98
N LEU A 27 -7.57 6.53 -6.31
CA LEU A 27 -8.55 5.45 -6.27
C LEU A 27 -9.69 5.73 -5.29
N PHE A 28 -9.40 6.29 -4.13
CA PHE A 28 -10.37 6.46 -3.04
C PHE A 28 -10.72 7.92 -2.74
N GLY A 29 -10.05 8.88 -3.36
CA GLY A 29 -10.21 10.31 -3.08
C GLY A 29 -9.47 10.78 -1.83
N LYS A 30 -8.86 9.88 -1.08
CA LYS A 30 -8.11 10.17 0.15
C LYS A 30 -6.93 9.23 0.24
N GLY A 31 -5.73 9.75 0.51
CA GLY A 31 -4.56 8.94 0.81
C GLY A 31 -4.50 8.62 2.31
N PRO A 32 -3.61 7.70 2.71
CA PRO A 32 -3.42 7.37 4.12
C PRO A 32 -2.85 8.56 4.89
N GLU A 33 -3.19 8.67 6.17
CA GLU A 33 -2.64 9.70 7.06
C GLU A 33 -1.20 9.37 7.44
N ARG A 34 -0.89 8.10 7.62
CA ARG A 34 0.46 7.61 7.89
C ARG A 34 0.77 6.42 7.00
N ILE A 35 2.00 6.37 6.50
CA ILE A 35 2.45 5.29 5.63
C ILE A 35 3.90 4.98 5.95
N LYS A 36 4.23 3.70 6.01
CA LYS A 36 5.57 3.20 6.29
C LYS A 36 5.84 1.99 5.41
N THR A 37 7.01 1.95 4.78
CA THR A 37 7.40 0.80 3.95
C THR A 37 8.72 0.23 4.44
N TYR A 38 8.77 -1.10 4.54
CA TYR A 38 9.97 -1.87 4.84
C TYR A 38 10.35 -2.69 3.62
N PHE A 39 11.64 -2.69 3.29
CA PHE A 39 12.15 -3.51 2.19
C PHE A 39 12.88 -4.71 2.78
N VAL A 40 12.47 -5.89 2.38
CA VAL A 40 13.04 -7.15 2.86
C VAL A 40 13.25 -8.05 1.64
N ASP A 41 14.50 -8.20 1.19
CA ASP A 41 14.84 -9.00 0.01
C ASP A 41 14.07 -8.51 -1.22
N ASN A 42 13.16 -9.31 -1.77
CA ASN A 42 12.33 -8.94 -2.93
C ASN A 42 10.94 -8.42 -2.52
N LEU A 43 10.74 -8.08 -1.25
CA LEU A 43 9.44 -7.63 -0.74
C LEU A 43 9.49 -6.16 -0.33
N ALA A 44 8.41 -5.43 -0.66
CA ALA A 44 8.13 -4.14 -0.05
C ALA A 44 6.86 -4.32 0.78
N ILE A 45 6.97 -4.11 2.09
CA ILE A 45 5.85 -4.25 3.02
C ILE A 45 5.42 -2.86 3.44
N THR A 46 4.22 -2.44 3.02
CA THR A 46 3.71 -1.11 3.30
C THR A 46 2.57 -1.18 4.30
N ILE A 47 2.69 -0.39 5.37
CA ILE A 47 1.68 -0.28 6.41
C ILE A 47 1.03 1.10 6.29
N LEU A 48 -0.31 1.13 6.21
CA LEU A 48 -1.06 2.36 5.96
C LEU A 48 -2.11 2.54 7.06
N HIS A 49 -2.08 3.70 7.70
CA HIS A 49 -3.06 4.08 8.72
C HIS A 49 -3.88 5.28 8.27
N GLY A 50 -5.12 5.35 8.73
CA GLY A 50 -5.97 6.49 8.42
C GLY A 50 -6.39 6.52 6.96
N ASN A 51 -6.90 5.41 6.46
CA ASN A 51 -7.25 5.20 5.06
C ASN A 51 -8.68 5.59 4.73
N LEU A 52 -9.60 5.35 5.65
CA LEU A 52 -11.03 5.40 5.37
C LEU A 52 -11.54 6.83 5.23
N THR A 53 -12.38 7.02 4.22
CA THR A 53 -13.11 8.28 4.03
C THR A 53 -14.25 8.41 5.05
N PRO A 54 -14.78 9.61 5.28
CA PRO A 54 -15.96 9.76 6.15
C PRO A 54 -17.14 8.90 5.73
N THR A 55 -17.37 8.75 4.42
CA THR A 55 -18.45 7.90 3.91
C THR A 55 -18.23 6.43 4.30
N GLU A 56 -17.00 5.94 4.12
CA GLU A 56 -16.67 4.57 4.50
C GLU A 56 -16.79 4.34 6.00
N LYS A 57 -16.39 5.32 6.82
CA LYS A 57 -16.55 5.23 8.28
C LYS A 57 -18.02 5.14 8.67
N PHE A 58 -18.89 5.87 7.97
CA PHE A 58 -20.33 5.79 8.18
C PHE A 58 -20.85 4.39 7.83
N ILE A 59 -20.49 3.88 6.65
CA ILE A 59 -20.93 2.55 6.19
C ILE A 59 -20.46 1.47 7.17
N ALA A 60 -19.24 1.60 7.70
CA ALA A 60 -18.61 0.61 8.57
C ALA A 60 -19.17 0.59 10.00
N ARG A 61 -20.24 1.30 10.28
CA ARG A 61 -20.88 1.29 11.61
C ARG A 61 -21.59 -0.01 11.92
N THR A 62 -21.91 -0.82 10.92
CA THR A 62 -22.55 -2.11 11.07
C THR A 62 -21.60 -3.22 10.64
N PRO A 63 -21.80 -4.48 11.12
CA PRO A 63 -21.00 -5.61 10.65
C PRO A 63 -21.07 -5.78 9.13
N GLU A 64 -22.25 -5.65 8.54
CA GLU A 64 -22.45 -5.76 7.09
C GLU A 64 -21.72 -4.65 6.35
N GLY A 65 -21.77 -3.43 6.89
CA GLY A 65 -21.06 -2.28 6.32
C GLY A 65 -19.55 -2.46 6.35
N LYS A 66 -19.01 -3.01 7.44
CA LYS A 66 -17.58 -3.34 7.51
C LYS A 66 -17.16 -4.32 6.43
N GLU A 67 -17.96 -5.36 6.20
CA GLU A 67 -17.70 -6.34 5.15
C GLU A 67 -17.74 -5.69 3.76
N MET A 68 -18.67 -4.78 3.54
CA MET A 68 -18.78 -4.03 2.28
C MET A 68 -17.54 -3.17 2.03
N VAL A 69 -17.08 -2.43 3.02
CA VAL A 69 -15.88 -1.58 2.91
C VAL A 69 -14.66 -2.45 2.67
N HIS A 70 -14.52 -3.54 3.42
CA HIS A 70 -13.41 -4.48 3.25
C HIS A 70 -13.37 -5.03 1.83
N ALA A 71 -14.49 -5.57 1.36
CA ALA A 71 -14.58 -6.19 0.04
C ALA A 71 -14.31 -5.17 -1.08
N ALA A 72 -14.89 -3.97 -0.98
CA ALA A 72 -14.72 -2.93 -1.98
C ALA A 72 -13.26 -2.48 -2.08
N ARG A 73 -12.64 -2.20 -0.94
CA ARG A 73 -11.24 -1.75 -0.92
C ARG A 73 -10.29 -2.81 -1.43
N THR A 74 -10.45 -4.05 -0.99
CA THR A 74 -9.61 -5.16 -1.43
C THR A 74 -9.71 -5.35 -2.94
N LYS A 75 -10.93 -5.37 -3.45
CA LYS A 75 -11.15 -5.56 -4.89
C LYS A 75 -10.59 -4.40 -5.72
N MET A 76 -10.81 -3.17 -5.28
CA MET A 76 -10.34 -1.99 -6.03
C MET A 76 -8.81 -1.96 -6.10
N ILE A 77 -8.12 -2.27 -5.01
CA ILE A 77 -6.66 -2.34 -5.00
C ILE A 77 -6.16 -3.44 -5.94
N GLN A 78 -6.72 -4.63 -5.85
CA GLN A 78 -6.32 -5.74 -6.72
C GLN A 78 -6.55 -5.41 -8.20
N ASP A 79 -7.70 -4.85 -8.52
CA ASP A 79 -8.05 -4.52 -9.90
C ASP A 79 -7.12 -3.46 -10.49
N VAL A 80 -6.81 -2.39 -9.75
CA VAL A 80 -5.97 -1.31 -10.28
C VAL A 80 -4.55 -1.80 -10.55
N TYR A 81 -3.98 -2.59 -9.65
CA TYR A 81 -2.62 -3.12 -9.85
C TYR A 81 -2.58 -4.22 -10.92
N ALA A 82 -3.67 -4.97 -11.10
CA ALA A 82 -3.75 -5.96 -12.18
C ALA A 82 -3.79 -5.30 -13.56
N GLN A 83 -4.36 -4.11 -13.65
CA GLN A 83 -4.46 -3.38 -14.91
C GLN A 83 -3.21 -2.57 -15.23
N HIS A 84 -2.56 -2.01 -14.21
CA HIS A 84 -1.44 -1.12 -14.42
C HIS A 84 -0.56 -1.00 -13.18
N VAL A 85 0.73 -1.29 -13.35
CA VAL A 85 1.71 -1.03 -12.28
C VAL A 85 1.91 0.49 -12.19
N PRO A 86 1.90 1.06 -10.98
CA PRO A 86 2.08 2.52 -10.84
C PRO A 86 3.36 3.02 -11.51
N ASP A 87 3.25 4.16 -12.17
CA ASP A 87 4.38 4.78 -12.85
C ASP A 87 5.54 5.00 -11.87
N GLY A 88 6.73 4.59 -12.29
CA GLY A 88 7.94 4.78 -11.52
C GLY A 88 8.23 3.73 -10.45
N MET A 89 7.27 2.86 -10.13
CA MET A 89 7.48 1.87 -9.06
C MET A 89 8.57 0.85 -9.40
N GLU A 90 8.49 0.24 -10.57
CA GLU A 90 9.47 -0.77 -10.98
C GLU A 90 10.84 -0.16 -11.21
N GLU A 91 10.90 1.03 -11.79
CA GLU A 91 12.16 1.76 -11.98
C GLU A 91 12.82 2.09 -10.64
N LEU A 92 12.01 2.50 -9.67
CA LEU A 92 12.51 2.87 -8.35
C LEU A 92 13.16 1.69 -7.63
N VAL A 93 12.53 0.50 -7.69
CA VAL A 93 13.04 -0.69 -6.99
C VAL A 93 14.03 -1.49 -7.82
N GLY A 94 14.11 -1.23 -9.13
CA GLY A 94 15.01 -1.94 -10.03
C GLY A 94 14.56 -3.36 -10.33
N SER A 95 13.26 -3.64 -10.25
CA SER A 95 12.71 -4.97 -10.47
C SER A 95 11.25 -4.92 -10.87
N LYS A 96 10.80 -5.96 -11.55
CA LYS A 96 9.43 -6.10 -12.01
C LYS A 96 8.53 -6.55 -10.86
N LEU A 97 7.36 -5.91 -10.73
CA LEU A 97 6.34 -6.31 -9.77
C LEU A 97 5.63 -7.57 -10.26
N LEU A 98 5.64 -8.62 -9.44
CA LEU A 98 5.00 -9.89 -9.76
C LEU A 98 3.63 -10.03 -9.10
N TYR A 99 3.54 -9.74 -7.81
CA TYR A 99 2.32 -9.94 -7.03
C TYR A 99 2.11 -8.82 -6.04
N LEU A 100 0.84 -8.57 -5.73
CA LEU A 100 0.45 -7.70 -4.63
C LEU A 100 -0.54 -8.46 -3.74
N PHE A 101 -0.22 -8.53 -2.46
CA PHE A 101 -1.15 -9.00 -1.42
C PHE A 101 -1.51 -7.81 -0.57
N SER A 102 -2.80 -7.56 -0.40
CA SER A 102 -3.23 -6.40 0.38
C SER A 102 -4.49 -6.74 1.15
N ASP A 103 -4.54 -6.26 2.38
CA ASP A 103 -5.71 -6.44 3.24
C ASP A 103 -5.88 -5.21 4.12
N ILE A 104 -7.07 -5.06 4.68
CA ILE A 104 -7.39 -3.96 5.59
C ILE A 104 -8.19 -4.49 6.77
N LYS A 105 -7.80 -4.03 7.96
CA LYS A 105 -8.57 -4.18 9.18
C LYS A 105 -9.42 -2.93 9.34
N VAL A 106 -10.68 -3.02 8.98
CA VAL A 106 -11.55 -1.84 8.89
C VAL A 106 -11.73 -1.17 10.25
N GLU A 107 -11.90 -1.96 11.32
CA GLU A 107 -12.08 -1.47 12.67
C GLU A 107 -10.90 -0.64 13.17
N GLU A 108 -9.70 -0.99 12.74
CA GLU A 108 -8.46 -0.30 13.14
C GLU A 108 -8.04 0.75 12.13
N ASP A 109 -8.72 0.83 11.00
CA ASP A 109 -8.34 1.68 9.87
C ASP A 109 -6.87 1.49 9.51
N MET A 110 -6.45 0.23 9.45
CA MET A 110 -5.08 -0.18 9.16
C MET A 110 -5.06 -1.14 7.98
N ALA A 111 -4.25 -0.82 6.98
CA ALA A 111 -4.05 -1.68 5.82
C ALA A 111 -2.59 -2.10 5.72
N VAL A 112 -2.36 -3.27 5.15
CA VAL A 112 -1.01 -3.77 4.85
C VAL A 112 -0.99 -4.26 3.41
N SER A 113 0.02 -3.83 2.66
CA SER A 113 0.25 -4.29 1.29
C SER A 113 1.64 -4.92 1.22
N VAL A 114 1.72 -6.11 0.62
CA VAL A 114 3.01 -6.78 0.37
C VAL A 114 3.19 -6.85 -1.14
N PHE A 115 4.18 -6.10 -1.61
CA PHE A 115 4.58 -6.07 -3.03
C PHE A 115 5.70 -7.07 -3.21
N VAL A 116 5.51 -8.05 -4.10
CA VAL A 116 6.50 -9.08 -4.39
C VAL A 116 7.13 -8.79 -5.75
N PHE A 117 8.43 -8.53 -5.75
CA PHE A 117 9.19 -8.23 -6.97
C PHE A 117 9.96 -9.46 -7.44
N GLU A 118 10.37 -9.42 -8.71
CA GLU A 118 11.09 -10.54 -9.33
C GLU A 118 12.48 -10.75 -8.73
N LYS A 119 13.17 -9.65 -8.42
CA LYS A 119 14.53 -9.66 -7.88
C LYS A 119 14.58 -8.92 -6.55
N PRO A 120 15.65 -9.13 -5.75
CA PRO A 120 15.86 -8.32 -4.56
C PRO A 120 15.82 -6.83 -4.89
N ILE A 121 15.22 -6.05 -4.01
CA ILE A 121 15.06 -4.61 -4.21
C ILE A 121 16.43 -3.94 -4.07
N GLU A 122 16.78 -3.10 -5.03
CA GLU A 122 18.02 -2.33 -4.98
C GLU A 122 17.87 -1.19 -3.98
N LEU A 123 18.77 -1.16 -3.01
CA LEU A 123 18.74 -0.13 -1.95
C LEU A 123 19.95 0.83 -2.00
#